data_79d886a413088772a6bd9a11c3dc3510
#
_entry.id   79d886a413088772a6bd9a11c3dc3510
#
_cell.length_a   1.000
_cell.length_b   1.000
_cell.length_c   1.000
_cell.angle_alpha   90.00
_cell.angle_beta   90.00
_cell.angle_gamma   90.00
#
_symmetry.space_group_name_H-M   'P 1'
#
loop_
_entity.id
_entity.type
_entity.pdbx_description
1 polymer ?
#
loop_
_entity_poly.entity_id
_entity_poly.type
_entity_poly.pdbx_seq_one_letter_code
_entity_poly.pdbx_strand_id
1 'polypeptide(L)'
;MEKLLEVKDLKVSFFTDLGETQAVKGAGFAIGEGDFFGIVGESGSGKSVTTKSILRLGPSNCKIMGGEILFRGEDILKKNEAELRGIRGGEIAMIFQDSLSALNPVYTVGNKMVELIRRHTNMNKKEAKARVLELLTAVGITDPEKAMNSYPHELSGGMRQRVMIAMAMSSDPKILIADEPTTALDVTIQAQILHLLLELQKKNNMSIILITHDLGVVAQTCKRVAVMCGGYVVEEGTVEEIFLHPGHPYTQALIASMPRVGGTFEQFLERDFSDGNGNLCPFLNRCKYADKTCEACLPKYYEASEGHRIFCHRREEKR
;
A
#
# COMPACT_ATOMS: atom_id res chain seq x y z
N MET A 1 -17.94 -11.61 1.45
CA MET A 1 -17.51 -10.91 0.23
C MET A 1 -16.60 -11.80 -0.58
N GLU A 2 -16.75 -11.79 -1.89
CA GLU A 2 -15.82 -12.48 -2.78
C GLU A 2 -14.47 -11.75 -2.73
N LYS A 3 -13.37 -12.51 -2.47
CA LYS A 3 -12.05 -11.94 -2.31
C LYS A 3 -11.43 -11.71 -3.69
N LEU A 4 -11.18 -10.46 -4.05
CA LEU A 4 -10.50 -10.10 -5.31
C LEU A 4 -8.99 -10.36 -5.23
N LEU A 5 -8.38 -10.02 -4.10
CA LEU A 5 -6.96 -10.28 -3.80
C LEU A 5 -6.84 -10.83 -2.38
N GLU A 6 -6.06 -11.89 -2.20
CA GLU A 6 -5.75 -12.45 -0.88
C GLU A 6 -4.24 -12.70 -0.76
N VAL A 7 -3.63 -12.13 0.25
CA VAL A 7 -2.22 -12.37 0.63
C VAL A 7 -2.24 -13.25 1.87
N LYS A 8 -1.51 -14.39 1.84
CA LYS A 8 -1.46 -15.37 2.93
C LYS A 8 -0.03 -15.64 3.32
N ASP A 9 0.30 -15.43 4.59
CA ASP A 9 1.59 -15.76 5.21
C ASP A 9 2.81 -15.36 4.35
N LEU A 10 2.73 -14.19 3.69
CA LEU A 10 3.77 -13.72 2.78
C LEU A 10 5.05 -13.45 3.54
N LYS A 11 6.15 -14.06 3.08
CA LYS A 11 7.50 -13.90 3.61
C LYS A 11 8.43 -13.40 2.53
N VAL A 12 9.14 -12.30 2.80
CA VAL A 12 10.05 -11.67 1.84
C VAL A 12 11.35 -11.29 2.53
N SER A 13 12.48 -11.71 1.93
CA SER A 13 13.83 -11.42 2.44
C SER A 13 14.68 -10.72 1.40
N PHE A 14 15.57 -9.88 1.88
CA PHE A 14 16.66 -9.27 1.13
C PHE A 14 17.98 -9.98 1.49
N PHE A 15 18.76 -10.31 0.46
CA PHE A 15 20.07 -10.93 0.60
C PHE A 15 21.14 -9.92 0.22
N THR A 16 22.03 -9.64 1.16
CA THR A 16 23.17 -8.73 0.99
C THR A 16 24.46 -9.42 1.43
N ASP A 17 25.60 -8.80 1.19
CA ASP A 17 26.90 -9.31 1.68
C ASP A 17 26.96 -9.39 3.22
N LEU A 18 26.09 -8.67 3.93
CA LEU A 18 25.96 -8.70 5.40
C LEU A 18 25.00 -9.79 5.89
N GLY A 19 24.35 -10.54 4.98
CA GLY A 19 23.43 -11.63 5.30
C GLY A 19 21.99 -11.39 4.84
N GLU A 20 21.08 -12.17 5.42
CA GLU A 20 19.64 -12.13 5.15
C GLU A 20 18.94 -11.13 6.09
N THR A 21 18.11 -10.27 5.51
CA THR A 21 17.18 -9.40 6.25
C THR A 21 15.76 -9.71 5.84
N GLN A 22 14.97 -10.27 6.74
CA GLN A 22 13.57 -10.58 6.49
C GLN A 22 12.70 -9.33 6.68
N ALA A 23 12.25 -8.76 5.56
CA ALA A 23 11.46 -7.53 5.53
C ALA A 23 9.95 -7.78 5.72
N VAL A 24 9.44 -8.94 5.33
CA VAL A 24 8.06 -9.38 5.55
C VAL A 24 8.11 -10.78 6.16
N LYS A 25 7.41 -10.97 7.28
CA LYS A 25 7.58 -12.15 8.16
C LYS A 25 6.30 -12.98 8.32
N GLY A 26 5.35 -12.84 7.40
CA GLY A 26 4.06 -13.55 7.48
C GLY A 26 2.88 -12.58 7.35
N ALA A 27 2.98 -11.61 6.44
CA ALA A 27 1.88 -10.69 6.19
C ALA A 27 0.71 -11.40 5.51
N GLY A 28 -0.51 -11.11 6.01
CA GLY A 28 -1.73 -11.66 5.44
C GLY A 28 -2.90 -10.67 5.57
N PHE A 29 -3.59 -10.43 4.46
CA PHE A 29 -4.80 -9.61 4.37
C PHE A 29 -5.60 -9.98 3.12
N ALA A 30 -6.85 -9.53 3.04
CA ALA A 30 -7.68 -9.77 1.87
C ALA A 30 -8.46 -8.50 1.49
N ILE A 31 -8.71 -8.34 0.18
CA ILE A 31 -9.40 -7.20 -0.41
C ILE A 31 -10.53 -7.71 -1.28
N GLY A 32 -11.73 -7.16 -1.10
CA GLY A 32 -12.88 -7.38 -1.94
C GLY A 32 -12.94 -6.44 -3.14
N GLU A 33 -13.90 -6.66 -4.03
CA GLU A 33 -14.19 -5.72 -5.13
C GLU A 33 -14.71 -4.39 -4.59
N GLY A 34 -14.22 -3.29 -5.14
CA GLY A 34 -14.61 -1.94 -4.73
C GLY A 34 -14.16 -1.55 -3.31
N ASP A 35 -13.19 -2.26 -2.72
CA ASP A 35 -12.62 -1.89 -1.43
C ASP A 35 -11.67 -0.69 -1.56
N PHE A 36 -11.70 0.17 -0.55
CA PHE A 36 -10.62 1.13 -0.30
C PHE A 36 -9.91 0.70 0.98
N PHE A 37 -8.76 0.03 0.83
CA PHE A 37 -8.05 -0.65 1.90
C PHE A 37 -6.74 0.08 2.23
N GLY A 38 -6.53 0.39 3.51
CA GLY A 38 -5.33 1.04 4.01
C GLY A 38 -4.28 0.04 4.49
N ILE A 39 -3.00 0.32 4.23
CA ILE A 39 -1.88 -0.34 4.89
C ILE A 39 -1.05 0.74 5.56
N VAL A 40 -0.99 0.72 6.89
CA VAL A 40 -0.30 1.74 7.70
C VAL A 40 0.80 1.14 8.56
N GLY A 41 1.71 1.97 9.02
CA GLY A 41 2.80 1.63 9.93
C GLY A 41 4.00 2.55 9.74
N GLU A 42 4.98 2.46 10.62
CA GLU A 42 6.23 3.23 10.55
C GLU A 42 7.03 2.93 9.27
N SER A 43 7.98 3.81 8.94
CA SER A 43 8.95 3.55 7.88
C SER A 43 9.72 2.25 8.18
N GLY A 44 9.96 1.42 7.17
CA GLY A 44 10.63 0.13 7.37
C GLY A 44 9.74 -1.01 7.91
N SER A 45 8.45 -0.80 8.17
CA SER A 45 7.55 -1.86 8.66
C SER A 45 7.20 -2.95 7.63
N GLY A 46 7.64 -2.81 6.37
CA GLY A 46 7.42 -3.81 5.31
C GLY A 46 6.29 -3.49 4.33
N LYS A 47 5.57 -2.38 4.45
CA LYS A 47 4.40 -2.01 3.63
C LYS A 47 4.66 -2.06 2.13
N SER A 48 5.61 -1.25 1.66
CA SER A 48 5.95 -1.16 0.23
C SER A 48 6.56 -2.47 -0.30
N VAL A 49 7.29 -3.22 0.53
CA VAL A 49 7.82 -4.54 0.15
C VAL A 49 6.67 -5.51 -0.04
N THR A 50 5.71 -5.55 0.87
CA THR A 50 4.52 -6.41 0.78
C THR A 50 3.75 -6.14 -0.52
N THR A 51 3.45 -4.89 -0.82
CA THR A 51 2.64 -4.54 -1.99
C THR A 51 3.41 -4.68 -3.31
N LYS A 52 4.70 -4.37 -3.36
CA LYS A 52 5.55 -4.65 -4.52
C LYS A 52 5.66 -6.15 -4.80
N SER A 53 5.63 -6.98 -3.75
CA SER A 53 5.65 -8.44 -3.90
C SER A 53 4.38 -8.99 -4.56
N ILE A 54 3.23 -8.31 -4.44
CA ILE A 54 2.00 -8.68 -5.17
C ILE A 54 2.25 -8.72 -6.69
N LEU A 55 3.04 -7.78 -7.17
CA LEU A 55 3.39 -7.70 -8.59
C LEU A 55 4.77 -8.33 -8.90
N ARG A 56 5.42 -8.96 -7.92
CA ARG A 56 6.79 -9.47 -8.02
C ARG A 56 7.77 -8.41 -8.53
N LEU A 57 7.60 -7.17 -8.02
CA LEU A 57 8.45 -6.01 -8.34
C LEU A 57 9.47 -5.80 -7.22
N GLY A 58 10.51 -6.59 -7.21
CA GLY A 58 11.62 -6.44 -6.27
C GLY A 58 12.96 -6.36 -7.01
N PRO A 59 14.00 -5.77 -6.39
CA PRO A 59 15.35 -5.87 -6.91
C PRO A 59 15.84 -7.32 -6.88
N SER A 60 16.93 -7.63 -7.58
CA SER A 60 17.44 -9.00 -7.77
C SER A 60 17.81 -9.71 -6.45
N ASN A 61 18.15 -8.94 -5.42
CA ASN A 61 18.46 -9.45 -4.08
C ASN A 61 17.22 -9.63 -3.18
N CYS A 62 16.02 -9.29 -3.67
CA CYS A 62 14.76 -9.50 -2.98
C CYS A 62 14.15 -10.84 -3.42
N LYS A 63 13.81 -11.70 -2.46
CA LYS A 63 13.20 -13.01 -2.72
C LYS A 63 11.96 -13.21 -1.86
N ILE A 64 10.91 -13.75 -2.49
CA ILE A 64 9.73 -14.25 -1.78
C ILE A 64 10.08 -15.65 -1.27
N MET A 65 10.10 -15.79 0.06
CA MET A 65 10.53 -17.01 0.76
C MET A 65 9.37 -17.94 1.06
N GLY A 66 8.12 -17.46 1.00
CA GLY A 66 6.93 -18.26 1.27
C GLY A 66 5.65 -17.44 1.24
N GLY A 67 4.53 -18.13 1.39
CA GLY A 67 3.20 -17.57 1.34
C GLY A 67 2.54 -17.74 -0.02
N GLU A 68 1.32 -17.22 -0.14
CA GLU A 68 0.52 -17.24 -1.37
C GLU A 68 -0.02 -15.84 -1.64
N ILE A 69 -0.15 -15.49 -2.92
CA ILE A 69 -0.81 -14.26 -3.38
C ILE A 69 -1.86 -14.66 -4.42
N LEU A 70 -3.12 -14.69 -4.00
CA LEU A 70 -4.22 -15.11 -4.85
C LEU A 70 -4.94 -13.89 -5.43
N PHE A 71 -4.98 -13.77 -6.74
CA PHE A 71 -5.79 -12.81 -7.47
C PHE A 71 -6.90 -13.55 -8.18
N ARG A 72 -8.17 -13.27 -7.84
CA ARG A 72 -9.34 -14.03 -8.28
C ARG A 72 -9.19 -15.56 -8.10
N GLY A 73 -8.59 -15.96 -6.99
CA GLY A 73 -8.34 -17.36 -6.65
C GLY A 73 -7.12 -18.00 -7.31
N GLU A 74 -6.44 -17.31 -8.24
CA GLU A 74 -5.23 -17.81 -8.90
C GLU A 74 -3.96 -17.27 -8.24
N ASP A 75 -3.00 -18.14 -7.96
CA ASP A 75 -1.74 -17.76 -7.30
C ASP A 75 -0.79 -17.03 -8.27
N ILE A 76 -0.60 -15.73 -8.05
CA ILE A 76 0.31 -14.88 -8.85
C ILE A 76 1.75 -15.38 -8.78
N LEU A 77 2.16 -16.00 -7.66
CA LEU A 77 3.54 -16.45 -7.47
C LEU A 77 3.90 -17.61 -8.41
N LYS A 78 2.90 -18.39 -8.85
CA LYS A 78 3.06 -19.53 -9.77
C LYS A 78 3.01 -19.13 -11.25
N LYS A 79 2.60 -17.88 -11.55
CA LYS A 79 2.50 -17.40 -12.94
C LYS A 79 3.86 -17.15 -13.56
N ASN A 80 3.97 -17.46 -14.87
CA ASN A 80 5.14 -17.14 -15.66
C ASN A 80 5.19 -15.63 -16.04
N GLU A 81 6.31 -15.16 -16.58
CA GLU A 81 6.49 -13.74 -16.90
C GLU A 81 5.53 -13.23 -18.00
N ALA A 82 5.07 -14.09 -18.91
CA ALA A 82 4.11 -13.69 -19.94
C ALA A 82 2.73 -13.42 -19.34
N GLU A 83 2.27 -14.29 -18.43
CA GLU A 83 1.02 -14.14 -17.69
C GLU A 83 1.07 -12.92 -16.76
N LEU A 84 2.21 -12.69 -16.07
CA LEU A 84 2.42 -11.55 -15.20
C LEU A 84 2.38 -10.20 -15.95
N ARG A 85 2.83 -10.15 -17.22
CA ARG A 85 2.71 -8.95 -18.04
C ARG A 85 1.26 -8.53 -18.28
N GLY A 86 0.33 -9.48 -18.36
CA GLY A 86 -1.10 -9.18 -18.45
C GLY A 86 -1.65 -8.59 -17.15
N ILE A 87 -1.15 -9.06 -16.01
CA ILE A 87 -1.56 -8.59 -14.69
C ILE A 87 -0.95 -7.23 -14.37
N ARG A 88 0.37 -7.06 -14.57
CA ARG A 88 1.11 -5.83 -14.30
C ARG A 88 0.67 -4.71 -15.23
N GLY A 89 -0.01 -3.71 -14.70
CA GLY A 89 -0.52 -2.56 -15.43
C GLY A 89 -1.83 -2.82 -16.19
N GLY A 90 -2.22 -4.08 -16.44
CA GLY A 90 -3.50 -4.46 -17.01
C GLY A 90 -4.59 -4.61 -15.96
N GLU A 91 -4.44 -5.59 -15.08
CA GLU A 91 -5.42 -5.89 -14.03
C GLU A 91 -5.08 -5.21 -12.69
N ILE A 92 -3.79 -5.12 -12.37
CA ILE A 92 -3.28 -4.47 -11.15
C ILE A 92 -2.26 -3.42 -11.56
N ALA A 93 -2.56 -2.15 -11.28
CA ALA A 93 -1.68 -1.02 -11.50
C ALA A 93 -1.07 -0.54 -10.18
N MET A 94 0.08 0.14 -10.26
CA MET A 94 0.78 0.68 -9.09
C MET A 94 1.27 2.11 -9.35
N ILE A 95 1.00 2.99 -8.39
CA ILE A 95 1.61 4.31 -8.27
C ILE A 95 2.74 4.18 -7.26
N PHE A 96 3.97 4.54 -7.68
CA PHE A 96 5.16 4.48 -6.85
C PHE A 96 5.33 5.76 -6.03
N GLN A 97 6.01 5.65 -4.90
CA GLN A 97 6.26 6.75 -3.96
C GLN A 97 6.99 7.94 -4.60
N ASP A 98 7.97 7.68 -5.46
CA ASP A 98 8.73 8.73 -6.14
C ASP A 98 8.23 8.96 -7.57
N SER A 99 7.46 10.04 -7.73
CA SER A 99 6.92 10.45 -9.03
C SER A 99 7.99 10.95 -10.01
N LEU A 100 9.15 11.40 -9.53
CA LEU A 100 10.23 11.87 -10.40
C LEU A 100 10.96 10.71 -11.05
N SER A 101 11.30 9.68 -10.28
CA SER A 101 12.01 8.51 -10.81
C SER A 101 11.11 7.59 -11.66
N ALA A 102 9.79 7.62 -11.41
CA ALA A 102 8.84 6.79 -12.14
C ALA A 102 8.56 7.29 -13.57
N LEU A 103 8.72 8.60 -13.82
CA LEU A 103 8.53 9.20 -15.14
C LEU A 103 9.87 9.34 -15.85
N ASN A 104 10.05 8.62 -16.96
CA ASN A 104 11.27 8.76 -17.76
C ASN A 104 11.37 10.16 -18.37
N PRO A 105 12.38 10.98 -18.02
CA PRO A 105 12.47 12.39 -18.43
C PRO A 105 12.74 12.60 -19.94
N VAL A 106 13.13 11.56 -20.65
CA VAL A 106 13.46 11.63 -22.08
C VAL A 106 12.22 11.61 -22.99
N TYR A 107 11.07 11.17 -22.47
CA TYR A 107 9.83 11.07 -23.23
C TYR A 107 8.80 12.08 -22.74
N THR A 108 8.00 12.60 -23.66
CA THR A 108 6.82 13.38 -23.28
C THR A 108 5.78 12.49 -22.63
N VAL A 109 4.94 13.09 -21.77
CA VAL A 109 3.83 12.40 -21.11
C VAL A 109 2.97 11.63 -22.09
N GLY A 110 2.56 12.27 -23.19
CA GLY A 110 1.70 11.66 -24.20
C GLY A 110 2.33 10.47 -24.91
N ASN A 111 3.61 10.55 -25.24
CA ASN A 111 4.30 9.42 -25.89
C ASN A 111 4.33 8.21 -24.97
N LYS A 112 4.62 8.42 -23.68
CA LYS A 112 4.65 7.33 -22.70
C LYS A 112 3.28 6.74 -22.43
N MET A 113 2.25 7.57 -22.30
CA MET A 113 0.88 7.10 -22.10
C MET A 113 0.33 6.35 -23.32
N VAL A 114 0.58 6.83 -24.54
CA VAL A 114 0.20 6.12 -25.77
C VAL A 114 0.87 4.75 -25.85
N GLU A 115 2.15 4.66 -25.49
CA GLU A 115 2.87 3.37 -25.43
C GLU A 115 2.18 2.41 -24.44
N LEU A 116 1.86 2.87 -23.22
CA LEU A 116 1.21 2.05 -22.18
C LEU A 116 -0.18 1.58 -22.62
N ILE A 117 -1.03 2.46 -23.13
CA ILE A 117 -2.37 2.11 -23.62
C ILE A 117 -2.26 1.04 -24.70
N ARG A 118 -1.41 1.24 -25.72
CA ARG A 118 -1.26 0.28 -26.82
C ARG A 118 -0.63 -1.05 -26.41
N ARG A 119 0.06 -1.09 -25.28
CA ARG A 119 0.63 -2.33 -24.73
C ARG A 119 -0.44 -3.22 -24.08
N HIS A 120 -1.46 -2.61 -23.48
CA HIS A 120 -2.51 -3.30 -22.72
C HIS A 120 -3.87 -3.33 -23.41
N THR A 121 -4.01 -2.61 -24.54
CA THR A 121 -5.25 -2.54 -25.30
C THR A 121 -4.98 -2.76 -26.80
N ASN A 122 -6.04 -3.02 -27.55
CA ASN A 122 -5.96 -3.14 -29.01
C ASN A 122 -6.13 -1.79 -29.74
N MET A 123 -6.04 -0.66 -29.02
CA MET A 123 -6.22 0.67 -29.60
C MET A 123 -5.12 1.02 -30.60
N ASN A 124 -5.50 1.60 -31.73
CA ASN A 124 -4.55 2.19 -32.63
C ASN A 124 -3.97 3.51 -32.06
N LYS A 125 -2.95 4.08 -32.73
CA LYS A 125 -2.25 5.28 -32.23
C LYS A 125 -3.17 6.50 -32.08
N LYS A 126 -4.18 6.67 -32.96
CA LYS A 126 -5.13 7.79 -32.92
C LYS A 126 -6.11 7.64 -31.74
N GLU A 127 -6.64 6.45 -31.55
CA GLU A 127 -7.52 6.10 -30.43
C GLU A 127 -6.78 6.25 -29.09
N ALA A 128 -5.55 5.73 -29.00
CA ALA A 128 -4.72 5.86 -27.81
C ALA A 128 -4.44 7.34 -27.44
N LYS A 129 -4.19 8.22 -28.45
CA LYS A 129 -4.03 9.66 -28.21
C LYS A 129 -5.30 10.31 -27.66
N ALA A 130 -6.48 9.96 -28.21
CA ALA A 130 -7.76 10.45 -27.69
C ALA A 130 -7.97 9.99 -26.24
N ARG A 131 -7.67 8.71 -25.96
CA ARG A 131 -7.76 8.15 -24.59
C ARG A 131 -6.80 8.85 -23.61
N VAL A 132 -5.60 9.26 -24.04
CA VAL A 132 -4.68 10.05 -23.21
C VAL A 132 -5.32 11.38 -22.80
N LEU A 133 -5.93 12.10 -23.72
CA LEU A 133 -6.60 13.37 -23.41
C LEU A 133 -7.78 13.18 -22.44
N GLU A 134 -8.58 12.13 -22.62
CA GLU A 134 -9.65 11.77 -21.69
C GLU A 134 -9.13 11.51 -20.28
N LEU A 135 -8.04 10.70 -20.16
CA LEU A 135 -7.44 10.37 -18.88
C LEU A 135 -6.84 11.59 -18.18
N LEU A 136 -6.12 12.44 -18.91
CA LEU A 136 -5.56 13.69 -18.36
C LEU A 136 -6.66 14.65 -17.90
N THR A 137 -7.76 14.72 -18.64
CA THR A 137 -8.94 15.49 -18.24
C THR A 137 -9.58 14.88 -16.97
N ALA A 138 -9.74 13.57 -16.93
CA ALA A 138 -10.36 12.87 -15.79
C ALA A 138 -9.59 13.04 -14.48
N VAL A 139 -8.26 13.20 -14.54
CA VAL A 139 -7.44 13.48 -13.35
C VAL A 139 -7.33 14.97 -13.04
N GLY A 140 -8.09 15.83 -13.73
CA GLY A 140 -8.16 17.26 -13.48
C GLY A 140 -6.94 18.06 -13.95
N ILE A 141 -6.30 17.67 -15.04
CA ILE A 141 -5.29 18.48 -15.74
C ILE A 141 -6.04 19.56 -16.54
N THR A 142 -5.74 20.82 -16.28
CA THR A 142 -6.46 21.98 -16.87
C THR A 142 -6.23 22.10 -18.38
N ASP A 143 -5.02 21.83 -18.87
CA ASP A 143 -4.64 21.85 -20.27
C ASP A 143 -4.06 20.49 -20.66
N PRO A 144 -4.90 19.49 -21.01
CA PRO A 144 -4.47 18.13 -21.34
C PRO A 144 -3.60 18.07 -22.58
N GLU A 145 -3.83 18.92 -23.58
CA GLU A 145 -3.04 18.95 -24.83
C GLU A 145 -1.61 19.43 -24.56
N LYS A 146 -1.47 20.50 -23.77
CA LYS A 146 -0.17 21.00 -23.36
C LYS A 146 0.55 19.95 -22.49
N ALA A 147 -0.11 19.41 -21.50
CA ALA A 147 0.48 18.36 -20.63
C ALA A 147 0.92 17.11 -21.40
N MET A 148 0.14 16.70 -22.39
CA MET A 148 0.48 15.57 -23.27
C MET A 148 1.79 15.80 -24.03
N ASN A 149 2.09 17.03 -24.42
CA ASN A 149 3.30 17.40 -25.15
C ASN A 149 4.46 17.81 -24.25
N SER A 150 4.24 17.97 -22.96
CA SER A 150 5.25 18.33 -21.96
C SER A 150 6.10 17.14 -21.53
N TYR A 151 7.33 17.44 -21.12
CA TYR A 151 8.20 16.50 -20.41
C TYR A 151 7.91 16.51 -18.90
N PRO A 152 8.23 15.43 -18.17
CA PRO A 152 7.98 15.36 -16.72
C PRO A 152 8.56 16.52 -15.91
N HIS A 153 9.74 17.02 -16.27
CA HIS A 153 10.40 18.12 -15.55
C HIS A 153 9.74 19.50 -15.77
N GLU A 154 8.89 19.64 -16.78
CA GLU A 154 8.13 20.87 -17.05
C GLU A 154 6.83 20.96 -16.24
N LEU A 155 6.46 19.86 -15.54
CA LEU A 155 5.24 19.76 -14.73
C LEU A 155 5.51 20.05 -13.25
N SER A 156 4.55 20.68 -12.56
CA SER A 156 4.58 20.79 -11.10
C SER A 156 4.47 19.42 -10.42
N GLY A 157 4.82 19.33 -9.13
CA GLY A 157 4.71 18.08 -8.35
C GLY A 157 3.30 17.49 -8.38
N GLY A 158 2.27 18.30 -8.15
CA GLY A 158 0.89 17.88 -8.21
C GLY A 158 0.44 17.45 -9.62
N MET A 159 0.92 18.13 -10.68
CA MET A 159 0.64 17.72 -12.06
C MET A 159 1.32 16.38 -12.39
N ARG A 160 2.58 16.17 -11.98
CA ARG A 160 3.25 14.88 -12.16
C ARG A 160 2.47 13.76 -11.48
N GLN A 161 1.99 13.98 -10.25
CA GLN A 161 1.20 12.99 -9.53
C GLN A 161 -0.11 12.65 -10.25
N ARG A 162 -0.83 13.66 -10.75
CA ARG A 162 -2.04 13.46 -11.57
C ARG A 162 -1.75 12.67 -12.85
N VAL A 163 -0.65 12.97 -13.53
CA VAL A 163 -0.18 12.23 -14.71
C VAL A 163 0.11 10.78 -14.35
N MET A 164 0.78 10.49 -13.22
CA MET A 164 1.02 9.11 -12.78
C MET A 164 -0.29 8.36 -12.49
N ILE A 165 -1.27 9.00 -11.88
CA ILE A 165 -2.59 8.42 -11.69
C ILE A 165 -3.24 8.13 -13.05
N ALA A 166 -3.20 9.07 -14.00
CA ALA A 166 -3.72 8.87 -15.34
C ALA A 166 -3.03 7.70 -16.07
N MET A 167 -1.71 7.57 -15.91
CA MET A 167 -0.94 6.43 -16.46
C MET A 167 -1.36 5.11 -15.82
N ALA A 168 -1.51 5.06 -14.50
CA ALA A 168 -1.96 3.87 -13.80
C ALA A 168 -3.39 3.46 -14.21
N MET A 169 -4.25 4.43 -14.56
CA MET A 169 -5.61 4.20 -15.04
C MET A 169 -5.70 3.85 -16.53
N SER A 170 -4.59 3.80 -17.26
CA SER A 170 -4.58 3.68 -18.73
C SER A 170 -5.21 2.37 -19.26
N SER A 171 -5.27 1.34 -18.44
CA SER A 171 -5.78 -0.02 -18.80
C SER A 171 -7.04 -0.39 -18.02
N ASP A 172 -7.69 0.54 -17.34
CA ASP A 172 -8.86 0.33 -16.49
C ASP A 172 -8.66 -0.83 -15.47
N PRO A 173 -7.64 -0.73 -14.60
CA PRO A 173 -7.25 -1.81 -13.70
C PRO A 173 -8.35 -2.13 -12.69
N LYS A 174 -8.37 -3.38 -12.19
CA LYS A 174 -9.28 -3.81 -11.11
C LYS A 174 -8.75 -3.42 -9.73
N ILE A 175 -7.42 -3.36 -9.59
CA ILE A 175 -6.77 -2.94 -8.36
C ILE A 175 -5.75 -1.84 -8.67
N LEU A 176 -5.81 -0.76 -7.91
CA LEU A 176 -4.79 0.29 -7.89
C LEU A 176 -4.04 0.25 -6.56
N ILE A 177 -2.75 -0.03 -6.59
CA ILE A 177 -1.86 0.09 -5.45
C ILE A 177 -1.26 1.50 -5.46
N ALA A 178 -1.51 2.29 -4.43
CA ALA A 178 -0.98 3.64 -4.27
C ALA A 178 0.02 3.65 -3.10
N ASP A 179 1.31 3.59 -3.43
CA ASP A 179 2.42 3.58 -2.46
C ASP A 179 2.83 5.02 -2.12
N GLU A 180 2.35 5.51 -0.98
CA GLU A 180 2.55 6.88 -0.50
C GLU A 180 2.27 7.96 -1.57
N PRO A 181 1.10 7.99 -2.18
CA PRO A 181 0.83 8.81 -3.37
C PRO A 181 0.83 10.31 -3.12
N THR A 182 0.94 10.74 -1.88
CA THR A 182 0.90 12.16 -1.48
C THR A 182 2.16 12.63 -0.79
N THR A 183 3.18 11.79 -0.67
CA THR A 183 4.47 12.15 -0.08
C THR A 183 5.12 13.29 -0.86
N ALA A 184 5.69 14.26 -0.16
CA ALA A 184 6.30 15.47 -0.69
C ALA A 184 5.34 16.46 -1.43
N LEU A 185 4.03 16.34 -1.21
CA LEU A 185 3.03 17.31 -1.66
C LEU A 185 2.55 18.19 -0.49
N ASP A 186 2.16 19.41 -0.79
CA ASP A 186 1.50 20.25 0.21
C ASP A 186 0.11 19.70 0.59
N VAL A 187 -0.38 20.08 1.78
CA VAL A 187 -1.64 19.56 2.36
C VAL A 187 -2.84 19.75 1.44
N THR A 188 -2.89 20.86 0.71
CA THR A 188 -4.00 21.15 -0.21
C THR A 188 -4.00 20.21 -1.40
N ILE A 189 -2.84 20.00 -2.02
CA ILE A 189 -2.69 19.06 -3.15
C ILE A 189 -2.89 17.62 -2.67
N GLN A 190 -2.39 17.26 -1.48
CA GLN A 190 -2.65 15.96 -0.87
C GLN A 190 -4.15 15.65 -0.79
N ALA A 191 -4.95 16.58 -0.24
CA ALA A 191 -6.40 16.41 -0.14
C ALA A 191 -7.06 16.24 -1.51
N GLN A 192 -6.62 17.00 -2.52
CA GLN A 192 -7.13 16.91 -3.89
C GLN A 192 -6.80 15.55 -4.54
N ILE A 193 -5.59 15.02 -4.32
CA ILE A 193 -5.18 13.70 -4.85
C ILE A 193 -6.00 12.58 -4.19
N LEU A 194 -6.21 12.63 -2.89
CA LEU A 194 -7.02 11.64 -2.18
C LEU A 194 -8.49 11.67 -2.63
N HIS A 195 -9.06 12.86 -2.81
CA HIS A 195 -10.40 13.02 -3.34
C HIS A 195 -10.52 12.46 -4.77
N LEU A 196 -9.54 12.75 -5.62
CA LEU A 196 -9.46 12.19 -6.98
C LEU A 196 -9.44 10.65 -6.95
N LEU A 197 -8.66 10.03 -6.08
CA LEU A 197 -8.61 8.56 -5.95
C LEU A 197 -9.96 7.99 -5.52
N LEU A 198 -10.67 8.64 -4.58
CA LEU A 198 -12.02 8.26 -4.17
C LEU A 198 -13.05 8.35 -5.31
N GLU A 199 -13.00 9.43 -6.11
CA GLU A 199 -13.87 9.58 -7.27
C GLU A 199 -13.60 8.51 -8.32
N LEU A 200 -12.33 8.28 -8.65
CA LEU A 200 -11.93 7.25 -9.62
C LEU A 200 -12.33 5.84 -9.15
N GLN A 201 -12.16 5.54 -7.87
CA GLN A 201 -12.57 4.27 -7.26
C GLN A 201 -14.07 4.03 -7.46
N LYS A 202 -14.91 5.01 -7.12
CA LYS A 202 -16.36 4.92 -7.26
C LYS A 202 -16.79 4.81 -8.72
N LYS A 203 -16.22 5.66 -9.59
CA LYS A 203 -16.58 5.70 -11.02
C LYS A 203 -16.26 4.41 -11.75
N ASN A 204 -15.11 3.78 -11.44
CA ASN A 204 -14.63 2.61 -12.16
C ASN A 204 -14.88 1.30 -11.41
N ASN A 205 -15.52 1.35 -10.24
CA ASN A 205 -15.72 0.19 -9.34
C ASN A 205 -14.44 -0.63 -9.13
N MET A 206 -13.29 0.06 -9.00
CA MET A 206 -12.00 -0.58 -8.75
C MET A 206 -11.71 -0.63 -7.24
N SER A 207 -10.82 -1.51 -6.84
CA SER A 207 -10.31 -1.56 -5.48
C SER A 207 -9.02 -0.76 -5.37
N ILE A 208 -8.81 -0.08 -4.24
CA ILE A 208 -7.57 0.68 -3.97
C ILE A 208 -6.89 0.12 -2.74
N ILE A 209 -5.58 -0.11 -2.84
CA ILE A 209 -4.69 -0.35 -1.71
C ILE A 209 -3.89 0.93 -1.49
N LEU A 210 -4.18 1.64 -0.42
CA LEU A 210 -3.47 2.86 -0.05
C LEU A 210 -2.41 2.55 1.00
N ILE A 211 -1.16 2.78 0.68
CA ILE A 211 -0.05 2.71 1.64
C ILE A 211 0.27 4.13 2.08
N THR A 212 0.26 4.34 3.39
CA THR A 212 0.62 5.62 3.98
C THR A 212 1.11 5.43 5.42
N HIS A 213 1.85 6.40 5.93
CA HIS A 213 2.16 6.53 7.36
C HIS A 213 1.19 7.50 8.06
N ASP A 214 0.30 8.16 7.32
CA ASP A 214 -0.68 9.11 7.85
C ASP A 214 -2.01 8.42 8.16
N LEU A 215 -2.26 8.19 9.45
CA LEU A 215 -3.52 7.62 9.93
C LEU A 215 -4.73 8.52 9.68
N GLY A 216 -4.55 9.84 9.64
CA GLY A 216 -5.61 10.79 9.33
C GLY A 216 -6.14 10.63 7.91
N VAL A 217 -5.25 10.34 6.96
CA VAL A 217 -5.60 10.01 5.58
C VAL A 217 -6.43 8.72 5.54
N VAL A 218 -6.00 7.68 6.27
CA VAL A 218 -6.73 6.40 6.32
C VAL A 218 -8.11 6.56 6.91
N ALA A 219 -8.25 7.32 7.99
CA ALA A 219 -9.54 7.59 8.63
C ALA A 219 -10.56 8.25 7.69
N GLN A 220 -10.09 9.06 6.73
CA GLN A 220 -10.94 9.79 5.80
C GLN A 220 -11.26 9.00 4.52
N THR A 221 -10.42 8.05 4.12
CA THR A 221 -10.50 7.43 2.80
C THR A 221 -10.79 5.94 2.82
N CYS A 222 -10.30 5.22 3.81
CA CYS A 222 -10.37 3.77 3.85
C CYS A 222 -11.62 3.26 4.60
N LYS A 223 -12.06 2.06 4.25
CA LYS A 223 -13.09 1.32 5.01
C LYS A 223 -12.47 0.35 5.98
N ARG A 224 -11.38 -0.30 5.56
CA ARG A 224 -10.62 -1.28 6.34
C ARG A 224 -9.14 -0.94 6.25
N VAL A 225 -8.40 -1.38 7.27
CA VAL A 225 -6.97 -1.07 7.36
C VAL A 225 -6.21 -2.25 8.00
N ALA A 226 -5.02 -2.51 7.48
CA ALA A 226 -4.01 -3.36 8.09
C ALA A 226 -2.88 -2.49 8.67
N VAL A 227 -2.56 -2.72 9.92
CA VAL A 227 -1.45 -2.07 10.63
C VAL A 227 -0.23 -2.98 10.59
N MET A 228 0.87 -2.51 10.00
CA MET A 228 2.10 -3.27 9.85
C MET A 228 3.19 -2.78 10.79
N CYS A 229 3.84 -3.72 11.47
CA CYS A 229 5.00 -3.49 12.33
C CYS A 229 6.04 -4.58 12.11
N GLY A 230 7.29 -4.21 11.83
CA GLY A 230 8.44 -5.11 11.71
C GLY A 230 8.23 -6.35 10.81
N GLY A 231 7.50 -6.19 9.72
CA GLY A 231 7.23 -7.25 8.74
C GLY A 231 5.96 -8.08 9.00
N TYR A 232 5.21 -7.80 10.07
CA TYR A 232 3.94 -8.45 10.39
C TYR A 232 2.75 -7.50 10.22
N VAL A 233 1.59 -8.02 9.86
CA VAL A 233 0.30 -7.34 10.07
C VAL A 233 -0.07 -7.57 11.52
N VAL A 234 0.09 -6.57 12.38
CA VAL A 234 -0.16 -6.72 13.82
C VAL A 234 -1.63 -6.53 14.19
N GLU A 235 -2.38 -5.82 13.36
CA GLU A 235 -3.82 -5.64 13.52
C GLU A 235 -4.48 -5.35 12.18
N GLU A 236 -5.67 -5.90 11.95
CA GLU A 236 -6.50 -5.64 10.77
C GLU A 236 -7.96 -5.56 11.20
N GLY A 237 -8.68 -4.55 10.72
CA GLY A 237 -10.09 -4.35 11.01
C GLY A 237 -10.69 -3.24 10.18
N THR A 238 -11.94 -2.87 10.49
CA THR A 238 -12.54 -1.65 9.98
C THR A 238 -11.81 -0.43 10.56
N VAL A 239 -11.88 0.70 9.86
CA VAL A 239 -11.30 1.95 10.36
C VAL A 239 -11.87 2.30 11.74
N GLU A 240 -13.17 2.09 11.97
CA GLU A 240 -13.82 2.33 13.26
C GLU A 240 -13.22 1.47 14.38
N GLU A 241 -13.04 0.17 14.15
CA GLU A 241 -12.43 -0.74 15.14
C GLU A 241 -10.99 -0.32 15.47
N ILE A 242 -10.18 -0.05 14.45
CA ILE A 242 -8.78 0.33 14.63
C ILE A 242 -8.64 1.65 15.40
N PHE A 243 -9.50 2.66 15.13
CA PHE A 243 -9.38 3.97 15.76
C PHE A 243 -10.06 4.07 17.12
N LEU A 244 -11.19 3.38 17.33
CA LEU A 244 -11.96 3.45 18.58
C LEU A 244 -11.63 2.32 19.53
N HIS A 245 -11.26 1.14 19.03
CA HIS A 245 -11.03 -0.08 19.79
C HIS A 245 -9.72 -0.78 19.41
N PRO A 246 -8.56 -0.07 19.36
CA PRO A 246 -7.29 -0.65 18.99
C PRO A 246 -6.85 -1.72 19.98
N GLY A 247 -6.72 -2.96 19.53
CA GLY A 247 -6.37 -4.09 20.40
C GLY A 247 -4.85 -4.31 20.53
N HIS A 248 -4.07 -4.00 19.49
CA HIS A 248 -2.62 -4.16 19.58
C HIS A 248 -1.95 -2.91 20.18
N PRO A 249 -1.02 -3.05 21.16
CA PRO A 249 -0.35 -1.91 21.79
C PRO A 249 0.38 -0.99 20.81
N TYR A 250 0.90 -1.51 19.70
CA TYR A 250 1.50 -0.70 18.62
C TYR A 250 0.46 0.20 17.94
N THR A 251 -0.73 -0.32 17.66
CA THR A 251 -1.83 0.47 17.08
C THR A 251 -2.26 1.58 18.03
N GLN A 252 -2.38 1.28 19.33
CA GLN A 252 -2.66 2.27 20.38
C GLN A 252 -1.59 3.38 20.37
N ALA A 253 -0.32 2.98 20.27
CA ALA A 253 0.81 3.89 20.21
C ALA A 253 0.79 4.80 18.96
N LEU A 254 0.52 4.24 17.79
CA LEU A 254 0.39 5.00 16.55
C LEU A 254 -0.74 6.04 16.62
N ILE A 255 -1.90 5.65 17.17
CA ILE A 255 -3.04 6.57 17.32
C ILE A 255 -2.74 7.65 18.36
N ALA A 256 -2.05 7.31 19.46
CA ALA A 256 -1.66 8.28 20.47
C ALA A 256 -0.63 9.31 19.97
N SER A 257 0.19 8.93 18.95
CA SER A 257 1.16 9.83 18.32
C SER A 257 0.56 10.80 17.29
N MET A 258 -0.72 10.66 16.95
CA MET A 258 -1.38 11.59 16.04
C MET A 258 -1.46 13.00 16.68
N PRO A 259 -1.15 14.05 15.90
CA PRO A 259 -1.30 15.43 16.37
C PRO A 259 -2.73 15.70 16.82
N ARG A 260 -2.92 16.05 18.09
CA ARG A 260 -4.20 16.48 18.65
C ARG A 260 -4.08 17.92 19.13
N VAL A 261 -5.10 18.72 18.90
CA VAL A 261 -5.15 20.08 19.44
C VAL A 261 -5.16 19.99 20.98
N GLY A 262 -4.07 20.46 21.62
CA GLY A 262 -3.92 20.43 23.09
C GLY A 262 -3.47 19.09 23.69
N GLY A 263 -3.05 18.12 22.87
CA GLY A 263 -2.53 16.83 23.34
C GLY A 263 -1.06 16.87 23.74
N THR A 264 -0.69 16.12 24.78
CA THR A 264 0.71 15.84 25.15
C THR A 264 1.18 14.57 24.41
N PHE A 265 2.39 14.60 23.83
CA PHE A 265 3.00 13.41 23.24
C PHE A 265 3.41 12.42 24.35
N GLU A 266 2.88 11.19 24.32
CA GLU A 266 3.45 10.11 25.12
C GLU A 266 4.79 9.67 24.49
N GLN A 267 5.89 9.84 25.23
CA GLN A 267 7.17 9.24 24.85
C GLN A 267 7.14 7.75 25.18
N PHE A 268 7.38 6.93 24.14
CA PHE A 268 7.53 5.48 24.36
C PHE A 268 8.90 5.19 24.95
N LEU A 269 8.91 4.41 26.05
CA LEU A 269 10.16 3.90 26.64
C LEU A 269 10.72 2.81 25.71
N GLU A 270 11.91 3.02 25.19
CA GLU A 270 12.68 1.97 24.54
C GLU A 270 13.27 1.07 25.63
N ARG A 271 13.01 -0.22 25.53
CA ARG A 271 13.64 -1.25 26.35
C ARG A 271 14.55 -2.08 25.46
N ASP A 272 15.78 -2.34 25.90
CA ASP A 272 16.71 -3.21 25.18
C ASP A 272 16.38 -4.68 25.49
N PHE A 273 15.54 -5.27 24.66
CA PHE A 273 15.39 -6.72 24.55
C PHE A 273 16.11 -7.17 23.28
N SER A 274 17.24 -7.81 23.40
CA SER A 274 17.91 -8.47 22.26
C SER A 274 17.17 -9.76 21.95
N ASP A 275 16.33 -9.79 20.93
CA ASP A 275 15.85 -11.03 20.35
C ASP A 275 16.96 -11.60 19.44
N GLY A 276 17.78 -12.50 19.98
CA GLY A 276 18.89 -13.12 19.25
C GLY A 276 18.47 -13.84 17.94
N ASN A 277 17.16 -13.98 17.63
CA ASN A 277 16.64 -14.76 16.51
C ASN A 277 15.49 -14.11 15.71
N GLY A 278 15.05 -12.90 16.04
CA GLY A 278 13.95 -12.22 15.28
C GLY A 278 12.57 -12.90 15.34
N ASN A 279 12.37 -13.80 16.29
CA ASN A 279 11.17 -14.64 16.45
C ASN A 279 10.25 -14.15 17.58
N LEU A 280 10.29 -12.85 17.91
CA LEU A 280 9.46 -12.24 18.94
C LEU A 280 8.57 -11.13 18.34
N CYS A 281 7.62 -10.66 19.15
CA CYS A 281 6.76 -9.55 18.74
C CYS A 281 7.61 -8.34 18.33
N PRO A 282 7.43 -7.75 17.14
CA PRO A 282 8.26 -6.64 16.66
C PRO A 282 8.12 -5.35 17.51
N PHE A 283 7.10 -5.26 18.34
CA PHE A 283 6.86 -4.13 19.24
C PHE A 283 7.30 -4.42 20.68
N LEU A 284 7.88 -5.59 20.98
CA LEU A 284 8.23 -6.03 22.31
C LEU A 284 9.01 -4.96 23.11
N ASN A 285 10.06 -4.41 22.50
CA ASN A 285 10.96 -3.46 23.15
C ASN A 285 10.30 -2.13 23.56
N ARG A 286 9.21 -1.77 22.90
CA ARG A 286 8.45 -0.52 23.15
C ARG A 286 7.12 -0.78 23.84
N CYS A 287 6.75 -2.05 24.06
CA CYS A 287 5.44 -2.43 24.58
C CYS A 287 5.38 -2.26 26.09
N LYS A 288 4.52 -1.36 26.57
CA LYS A 288 4.29 -1.17 28.03
C LYS A 288 3.60 -2.37 28.72
N TYR A 289 3.01 -3.26 27.95
CA TYR A 289 2.31 -4.45 28.42
C TYR A 289 3.10 -5.75 28.21
N ALA A 290 4.37 -5.65 27.79
CA ALA A 290 5.20 -6.83 27.56
C ALA A 290 5.37 -7.65 28.85
N ASP A 291 5.21 -8.96 28.71
CA ASP A 291 5.33 -9.94 29.78
C ASP A 291 6.24 -11.11 29.36
N LYS A 292 6.43 -12.08 30.27
CA LYS A 292 7.26 -13.27 30.03
C LYS A 292 6.78 -14.11 28.85
N THR A 293 5.50 -14.10 28.52
CA THR A 293 4.96 -14.83 27.37
C THR A 293 5.42 -14.17 26.06
N CYS A 294 5.44 -12.82 26.04
CA CYS A 294 5.93 -12.04 24.90
C CYS A 294 7.42 -12.24 24.64
N GLU A 295 8.21 -12.55 25.69
CA GLU A 295 9.65 -12.85 25.62
C GLU A 295 9.92 -14.29 25.18
N ALA A 296 8.95 -15.19 25.29
CA ALA A 296 9.12 -16.64 25.05
C ALA A 296 8.79 -17.03 23.60
N CYS A 297 7.79 -16.43 22.96
CA CYS A 297 7.33 -16.83 21.64
C CYS A 297 6.57 -15.72 20.91
N LEU A 298 6.42 -15.89 19.60
CA LEU A 298 5.52 -15.06 18.77
C LEU A 298 4.06 -15.24 19.18
N PRO A 299 3.27 -14.15 19.18
CA PRO A 299 1.83 -14.26 19.37
C PRO A 299 1.16 -15.00 18.20
N LYS A 300 -0.08 -15.42 18.41
CA LYS A 300 -0.97 -15.93 17.36
C LYS A 300 -2.07 -14.91 17.11
N TYR A 301 -2.57 -14.89 15.88
CA TYR A 301 -3.76 -14.09 15.58
C TYR A 301 -4.97 -14.59 16.38
N TYR A 302 -5.77 -13.65 16.86
CA TYR A 302 -7.12 -13.91 17.36
C TYR A 302 -8.09 -12.88 16.76
N GLU A 303 -9.35 -13.22 16.69
CA GLU A 303 -10.43 -12.31 16.28
C GLU A 303 -11.08 -11.70 17.51
N ALA A 304 -11.07 -10.37 17.59
CA ALA A 304 -11.77 -9.62 18.63
C ALA A 304 -13.25 -9.44 18.26
N SER A 305 -13.55 -9.23 16.99
CA SER A 305 -14.87 -9.21 16.36
C SER A 305 -14.76 -9.77 14.94
N GLU A 306 -15.88 -9.93 14.24
CA GLU A 306 -15.89 -10.42 12.86
C GLU A 306 -15.02 -9.53 11.95
N GLY A 307 -13.91 -10.09 11.47
CA GLY A 307 -12.95 -9.40 10.61
C GLY A 307 -11.94 -8.47 11.32
N HIS A 308 -12.02 -8.34 12.66
CA HIS A 308 -11.03 -7.64 13.47
C HIS A 308 -10.01 -8.63 14.03
N ARG A 309 -8.85 -8.73 13.38
CA ARG A 309 -7.77 -9.66 13.72
C ARG A 309 -6.61 -8.95 14.40
N ILE A 310 -6.11 -9.53 15.49
CA ILE A 310 -5.05 -8.95 16.32
C ILE A 310 -3.95 -9.98 16.54
N PHE A 311 -2.70 -9.57 16.32
CA PHE A 311 -1.49 -10.37 16.53
C PHE A 311 -0.83 -9.98 17.84
N CYS A 312 -1.40 -10.44 18.96
CA CYS A 312 -0.94 -10.12 20.32
C CYS A 312 -1.23 -11.26 21.28
N HIS A 313 -0.38 -11.45 22.30
CA HIS A 313 -0.67 -12.37 23.41
C HIS A 313 -1.77 -11.84 24.33
N ARG A 314 -1.84 -10.52 24.47
CA ARG A 314 -2.85 -9.86 25.30
C ARG A 314 -4.20 -9.94 24.59
N ARG A 315 -5.11 -10.69 25.19
CA ARG A 315 -6.54 -10.67 24.83
C ARG A 315 -7.23 -9.68 25.74
N GLU A 316 -7.85 -8.64 25.18
CA GLU A 316 -8.75 -7.83 25.99
C GLU A 316 -9.90 -8.72 26.43
N GLU A 317 -10.10 -8.87 27.75
CA GLU A 317 -11.31 -9.48 28.26
C GLU A 317 -12.49 -8.63 27.78
N LYS A 318 -13.45 -9.29 27.11
CA LYS A 318 -14.71 -8.64 26.70
C LYS A 318 -15.32 -8.00 27.93
N ARG A 319 -15.26 -6.68 28.03
CA ARG A 319 -16.04 -5.91 29.00
C ARG A 319 -17.49 -5.81 28.60
#